data_cd30f32b187c27d05d163e78f0a3ec08
#
_entry.id   cd30f32b187c27d05d163e78f0a3ec08
#
_cell.length_a   1.000
_cell.length_b   1.000
_cell.length_c   1.000
_cell.angle_alpha   90.00
_cell.angle_beta   90.00
_cell.angle_gamma   90.00
#
_symmetry.space_group_name_H-M   'P 1'
#
loop_
_entity.id
_entity.type
_entity.pdbx_description
1 polymer ?
#
loop_
_entity_poly.entity_id
_entity_poly.type
_entity_poly.pdbx_seq_one_letter_code
_entity_poly.pdbx_strand_id
1 'polypeptide(L)'
;STLADGSTDVTTGSFHTQSRLIPFKFGDGQEYVLVVEPADTTISTQAKIHVYYTGSRVAVLTNGVDGNSFNITTSNIADIRVAQTFDVMIMVEETMPPLQIVRGTSHTDWAVSDLNFDFYPMVNFSFATTLTPSAKTGTGINLTLSDGNYTWIQDNFPNGHVGAHVRLNAGLCKITSINSDSVTAVADVIEDLADTVASTGNEWELTAFSNFDSTIGGGYPRSISFHQNRLIFGGSRDKPQTIFASQSGDFFNFKPTTRVVSGSDTTGEVTDDAGFVFTIASDELNIIKHFVSQQALFIFT
;
A
#
# COMPACT_ATOMS: atom_id res chain seq x y z
N SER A 1 9.13 15.75 33.39
CA SER A 1 7.94 16.46 32.94
C SER A 1 6.87 15.43 32.54
N THR A 2 5.63 15.68 32.89
CA THR A 2 4.50 14.83 32.50
C THR A 2 4.05 15.27 31.10
N LEU A 3 3.96 14.31 30.19
CA LEU A 3 3.42 14.53 28.85
C LEU A 3 1.89 14.71 28.93
N ALA A 4 1.29 15.26 27.85
CA ALA A 4 -0.17 15.49 27.77
C ALA A 4 -1.00 14.20 27.89
N ASP A 5 -0.39 13.02 27.72
CA ASP A 5 -0.99 11.69 27.86
C ASP A 5 -0.87 11.12 29.31
N GLY A 6 -0.32 11.88 30.25
CA GLY A 6 -0.12 11.45 31.63
C GLY A 6 1.11 10.54 31.86
N SER A 7 1.90 10.27 30.83
CA SER A 7 3.13 9.52 30.99
C SER A 7 4.26 10.37 31.56
N THR A 8 5.09 9.80 32.44
CA THR A 8 6.29 10.48 32.93
C THR A 8 7.37 10.43 31.85
N ASP A 9 7.93 11.61 31.52
CA ASP A 9 9.10 11.71 30.68
C ASP A 9 10.25 10.93 31.36
N VAL A 10 10.56 9.76 30.82
CA VAL A 10 11.68 8.97 31.33
C VAL A 10 12.95 9.57 30.75
N THR A 11 13.47 10.59 31.40
CA THR A 11 14.69 11.32 31.01
C THR A 11 15.96 10.46 31.09
N THR A 12 15.85 9.18 31.41
CA THR A 12 16.96 8.23 31.60
C THR A 12 16.88 6.97 30.73
N GLY A 13 15.87 6.85 29.87
CA GLY A 13 15.80 5.74 28.92
C GLY A 13 16.69 6.02 27.70
N SER A 14 17.73 5.22 27.52
CA SER A 14 18.44 5.19 26.24
C SER A 14 17.52 4.60 25.18
N PHE A 15 17.45 5.23 24.00
CA PHE A 15 16.82 4.63 22.82
C PHE A 15 17.48 3.28 22.50
N HIS A 16 16.72 2.43 21.83
CA HIS A 16 17.30 1.23 21.23
C HIS A 16 18.47 1.61 20.31
N THR A 17 19.56 0.84 20.35
CA THR A 17 20.78 1.15 19.58
C THR A 17 20.58 1.20 18.06
N GLN A 18 19.54 0.54 17.57
CA GLN A 18 19.14 0.53 16.16
C GLN A 18 18.05 1.57 15.83
N SER A 19 17.71 2.46 16.77
CA SER A 19 16.74 3.54 16.47
C SER A 19 17.18 4.37 15.29
N ARG A 20 16.22 4.77 14.45
CA ARG A 20 16.46 5.52 13.23
C ARG A 20 15.93 6.94 13.33
N LEU A 21 16.74 7.91 12.91
CA LEU A 21 16.37 9.32 12.83
C LEU A 21 15.85 9.65 11.44
N ILE A 22 14.68 10.25 11.36
CA ILE A 22 14.05 10.67 10.11
C ILE A 22 13.67 12.15 10.23
N PRO A 23 14.19 13.03 9.35
CA PRO A 23 13.77 14.43 9.35
C PRO A 23 12.35 14.58 8.82
N PHE A 24 11.59 15.51 9.40
CA PHE A 24 10.27 15.91 8.94
C PHE A 24 10.21 17.44 8.85
N LYS A 25 10.03 17.98 7.66
CA LYS A 25 9.96 19.41 7.41
C LYS A 25 8.54 19.84 7.06
N PHE A 26 7.86 20.54 7.97
CA PHE A 26 6.50 21.05 7.74
C PHE A 26 6.51 22.40 7.02
N GLY A 27 7.46 23.26 7.36
CA GLY A 27 7.58 24.61 6.79
C GLY A 27 8.85 25.29 7.27
N ASP A 28 9.06 26.54 6.87
CA ASP A 28 10.22 27.30 7.32
C ASP A 28 10.21 27.52 8.84
N GLY A 29 11.28 27.07 9.50
CA GLY A 29 11.42 27.12 10.96
C GLY A 29 10.58 26.04 11.72
N GLN A 30 9.93 25.15 11.02
CA GLN A 30 9.19 24.02 11.62
C GLN A 30 9.75 22.69 11.15
N GLU A 31 10.91 22.35 11.68
CA GLU A 31 11.59 21.10 11.40
C GLU A 31 11.54 20.19 12.63
N TYR A 32 11.20 18.95 12.40
CA TYR A 32 11.08 17.91 13.43
C TYR A 32 12.04 16.79 13.14
N VAL A 33 12.37 16.03 14.18
CA VAL A 33 13.08 14.76 14.06
C VAL A 33 12.19 13.66 14.61
N LEU A 34 11.89 12.70 13.76
CA LEU A 34 11.21 11.46 14.16
C LEU A 34 12.28 10.44 14.55
N VAL A 35 12.22 9.95 15.78
CA VAL A 35 13.05 8.85 16.26
C VAL A 35 12.21 7.61 16.23
N VAL A 36 12.44 6.76 15.23
CA VAL A 36 11.75 5.48 15.09
C VAL A 36 12.50 4.46 15.94
N GLU A 37 11.84 3.95 16.96
CA GLU A 37 12.35 2.93 17.87
C GLU A 37 11.70 1.58 17.53
N PRO A 38 12.50 0.53 17.21
CA PRO A 38 11.95 -0.78 16.87
C PRO A 38 11.38 -1.48 18.12
N ALA A 39 10.43 -2.36 17.89
CA ALA A 39 10.01 -3.32 18.90
C ALA A 39 11.18 -4.27 19.21
N ASP A 40 11.45 -4.43 20.50
CA ASP A 40 12.45 -5.38 21.02
C ASP A 40 11.89 -5.98 22.31
N THR A 41 12.03 -7.29 22.46
CA THR A 41 11.58 -8.02 23.64
C THR A 41 12.31 -7.61 24.93
N THR A 42 13.45 -6.91 24.80
CA THR A 42 14.30 -6.52 25.95
C THR A 42 14.04 -5.09 26.42
N ILE A 43 13.66 -4.17 25.53
CA ILE A 43 13.50 -2.74 25.83
C ILE A 43 12.05 -2.30 25.70
N SER A 44 11.40 -2.61 24.58
CA SER A 44 10.01 -2.26 24.32
C SER A 44 9.36 -3.32 23.45
N THR A 45 8.27 -3.90 23.93
CA THR A 45 7.50 -4.89 23.17
C THR A 45 6.76 -4.29 21.98
N GLN A 46 6.74 -2.95 21.86
CA GLN A 46 6.07 -2.22 20.80
C GLN A 46 7.03 -1.20 20.19
N ALA A 47 6.98 -1.08 18.86
CA ALA A 47 7.65 0.00 18.17
C ALA A 47 7.04 1.37 18.53
N LYS A 48 7.87 2.42 18.53
CA LYS A 48 7.46 3.79 18.83
C LYS A 48 8.08 4.77 17.85
N ILE A 49 7.37 5.85 17.61
CA ILE A 49 7.90 6.99 16.88
C ILE A 49 7.83 8.19 17.81
N HIS A 50 8.98 8.66 18.27
CA HIS A 50 9.09 9.85 19.10
C HIS A 50 9.31 11.06 18.21
N VAL A 51 8.53 12.10 18.41
CA VAL A 51 8.63 13.35 17.65
C VAL A 51 9.33 14.39 18.50
N TYR A 52 10.41 14.96 17.96
CA TYR A 52 11.18 16.03 18.59
C TYR A 52 11.07 17.33 17.80
N TYR A 53 10.89 18.41 18.54
CA TYR A 53 10.93 19.77 18.02
C TYR A 53 11.82 20.63 18.91
N THR A 54 12.79 21.37 18.33
CA THR A 54 13.76 22.22 19.07
C THR A 54 14.41 21.54 20.28
N GLY A 55 14.73 20.25 20.13
CA GLY A 55 15.39 19.45 21.18
C GLY A 55 14.46 18.88 22.26
N SER A 56 13.16 19.18 22.23
CA SER A 56 12.17 18.66 23.17
C SER A 56 11.28 17.62 22.50
N ARG A 57 10.94 16.54 23.19
CA ARG A 57 9.97 15.56 22.72
C ARG A 57 8.56 16.13 22.83
N VAL A 58 7.84 16.24 21.71
CA VAL A 58 6.52 16.84 21.62
C VAL A 58 5.40 15.82 21.44
N ALA A 59 5.70 14.63 20.91
CA ALA A 59 4.74 13.54 20.78
C ALA A 59 5.42 12.17 20.82
N VAL A 60 4.65 11.14 21.13
CA VAL A 60 5.03 9.72 20.98
C VAL A 60 3.88 9.01 20.30
N LEU A 61 4.15 8.41 19.15
CA LEU A 61 3.19 7.61 18.40
C LEU A 61 3.49 6.15 18.73
N THR A 62 2.50 5.46 19.25
CA THR A 62 2.57 4.05 19.60
C THR A 62 1.52 3.29 18.82
N ASN A 63 1.70 1.98 18.70
CA ASN A 63 0.67 1.11 18.15
C ASN A 63 -0.68 1.34 18.84
N GLY A 64 -1.71 1.52 18.01
CA GLY A 64 -2.98 0.93 18.37
C GLY A 64 -3.98 1.72 19.15
N VAL A 65 -4.22 3.01 18.86
CA VAL A 65 -5.56 3.56 19.18
C VAL A 65 -6.62 2.94 18.26
N ASP A 66 -6.21 2.46 17.07
CA ASP A 66 -7.11 1.85 16.06
C ASP A 66 -6.73 0.40 15.71
N GLY A 67 -5.94 -0.29 16.54
CA GLY A 67 -5.52 -1.67 16.28
C GLY A 67 -4.40 -1.81 15.24
N ASN A 68 -3.90 -0.71 14.69
CA ASN A 68 -2.82 -0.71 13.70
C ASN A 68 -1.48 -0.90 14.41
N SER A 69 -0.87 -2.04 14.20
CA SER A 69 0.47 -2.30 14.70
C SER A 69 1.48 -2.08 13.58
N PHE A 70 2.22 -0.97 13.63
CA PHE A 70 3.38 -0.89 12.77
C PHE A 70 4.42 -1.90 13.25
N ASN A 71 4.63 -2.93 12.43
CA ASN A 71 5.53 -4.03 12.73
C ASN A 71 6.99 -3.63 12.43
N ILE A 72 7.48 -2.60 13.12
CA ILE A 72 8.87 -2.17 13.02
C ILE A 72 9.68 -2.92 14.08
N THR A 73 10.61 -3.75 13.61
CA THR A 73 11.48 -4.59 14.42
C THR A 73 12.95 -4.25 14.17
N THR A 74 13.84 -4.81 14.96
CA THR A 74 15.28 -4.68 14.76
C THR A 74 15.76 -5.23 13.40
N SER A 75 15.01 -6.14 12.80
CA SER A 75 15.37 -6.75 11.51
C SER A 75 14.98 -5.91 10.31
N ASN A 76 13.91 -5.11 10.38
CA ASN A 76 13.38 -4.37 9.23
C ASN A 76 13.55 -2.84 9.27
N ILE A 77 13.90 -2.28 10.43
CA ILE A 77 14.04 -0.83 10.63
C ILE A 77 15.04 -0.17 9.64
N ALA A 78 16.08 -0.89 9.26
CA ALA A 78 17.08 -0.38 8.31
C ALA A 78 16.50 -0.22 6.89
N ASP A 79 15.50 -1.00 6.55
CA ASP A 79 14.90 -1.05 5.20
C ASP A 79 13.72 -0.10 5.02
N ILE A 80 13.31 0.58 6.09
CA ILE A 80 12.27 1.62 6.02
C ILE A 80 12.67 2.69 4.99
N ARG A 81 11.73 3.07 4.14
CA ARG A 81 11.84 4.22 3.23
C ARG A 81 10.68 5.17 3.48
N VAL A 82 10.94 6.45 3.29
CA VAL A 82 9.95 7.50 3.50
C VAL A 82 9.91 8.47 2.34
N ALA A 83 8.72 9.00 2.10
CA ALA A 83 8.53 10.17 1.26
C ALA A 83 7.57 11.13 1.98
N GLN A 84 7.83 12.42 1.89
CA GLN A 84 7.04 13.45 2.55
C GLN A 84 6.47 14.42 1.54
N THR A 85 5.22 14.81 1.77
CA THR A 85 4.59 15.94 1.11
C THR A 85 3.84 16.78 2.15
N PHE A 86 4.21 18.05 2.29
CA PHE A 86 3.64 18.96 3.29
C PHE A 86 3.60 18.38 4.72
N ASP A 87 2.40 18.15 5.24
CA ASP A 87 2.10 17.67 6.59
C ASP A 87 2.00 16.13 6.70
N VAL A 88 2.18 15.42 5.59
CA VAL A 88 2.07 13.96 5.52
C VAL A 88 3.41 13.34 5.13
N MET A 89 3.88 12.39 5.91
CA MET A 89 4.97 11.48 5.56
C MET A 89 4.42 10.08 5.40
N ILE A 90 4.77 9.44 4.29
CA ILE A 90 4.45 8.04 4.04
C ILE A 90 5.70 7.21 4.30
N MET A 91 5.56 6.16 5.08
CA MET A 91 6.60 5.23 5.46
C MET A 91 6.27 3.85 4.90
N VAL A 92 7.24 3.21 4.24
CA VAL A 92 7.09 1.89 3.65
C VAL A 92 8.20 0.96 4.08
N GLU A 93 7.83 -0.31 4.21
CA GLU A 93 8.71 -1.46 4.40
C GLU A 93 7.96 -2.72 3.92
N GLU A 94 8.65 -3.69 3.32
CA GLU A 94 8.02 -4.78 2.56
C GLU A 94 7.16 -5.75 3.38
N THR A 95 7.32 -5.76 4.72
CA THR A 95 6.62 -6.69 5.62
C THR A 95 5.44 -6.06 6.35
N MET A 96 5.18 -4.76 6.13
CA MET A 96 4.07 -4.05 6.77
C MET A 96 3.31 -3.16 5.79
N PRO A 97 2.00 -2.90 6.03
CA PRO A 97 1.26 -1.92 5.26
C PRO A 97 1.96 -0.56 5.26
N PRO A 98 1.89 0.19 4.15
CA PRO A 98 2.35 1.56 4.15
C PRO A 98 1.66 2.37 5.26
N LEU A 99 2.45 3.11 6.04
CA LEU A 99 1.96 3.97 7.10
C LEU A 99 1.95 5.42 6.64
N GLN A 100 0.97 6.19 7.06
CA GLN A 100 1.01 7.63 6.99
C GLN A 100 1.19 8.24 8.39
N ILE A 101 2.10 9.20 8.49
CA ILE A 101 2.36 10.00 9.67
C ILE A 101 1.95 11.41 9.34
N VAL A 102 0.97 11.94 10.07
CA VAL A 102 0.38 13.25 9.80
C VAL A 102 0.67 14.19 10.96
N ARG A 103 1.18 15.38 10.64
CA ARG A 103 1.24 16.49 11.60
C ARG A 103 -0.04 17.31 11.48
N GLY A 104 -0.78 17.41 12.56
CA GLY A 104 -2.00 18.19 12.63
C GLY A 104 -1.77 19.71 12.86
N THR A 105 -2.61 20.33 13.65
CA THR A 105 -2.66 21.79 13.80
C THR A 105 -1.60 22.39 14.73
N SER A 106 -1.00 21.59 15.61
CA SER A 106 -0.01 22.04 16.59
C SER A 106 1.26 21.19 16.58
N HIS A 107 2.29 21.62 17.31
CA HIS A 107 3.54 20.87 17.46
C HIS A 107 3.37 19.51 18.16
N THR A 108 2.30 19.34 18.95
CA THR A 108 1.99 18.13 19.70
C THR A 108 0.91 17.28 19.03
N ASP A 109 0.33 17.76 17.94
CA ASP A 109 -0.78 17.09 17.25
C ASP A 109 -0.23 16.24 16.11
N TRP A 110 -0.13 14.94 16.36
CA TRP A 110 0.42 13.96 15.45
C TRP A 110 -0.43 12.70 15.44
N ALA A 111 -0.60 12.11 14.28
CA ALA A 111 -1.28 10.84 14.09
C ALA A 111 -0.46 9.90 13.22
N VAL A 112 -0.61 8.60 13.45
CA VAL A 112 -0.11 7.53 12.59
C VAL A 112 -1.24 6.55 12.31
N SER A 113 -1.39 6.16 11.06
CA SER A 113 -2.37 5.17 10.62
C SER A 113 -1.84 4.41 9.42
N ASP A 114 -2.48 3.30 9.08
CA ASP A 114 -2.26 2.68 7.77
C ASP A 114 -2.66 3.65 6.67
N LEU A 115 -1.93 3.63 5.56
CA LEU A 115 -2.26 4.45 4.41
C LEU A 115 -3.55 3.95 3.78
N ASN A 116 -4.56 4.81 3.73
CA ASN A 116 -5.80 4.52 3.02
C ASN A 116 -5.63 4.80 1.53
N PHE A 117 -5.86 3.80 0.72
CA PHE A 117 -5.91 3.94 -0.73
C PHE A 117 -7.36 4.11 -1.18
N ASP A 118 -7.60 5.10 -2.02
CA ASP A 118 -8.87 5.24 -2.74
C ASP A 118 -9.02 4.11 -3.76
N PHE A 119 -7.91 3.74 -4.37
CA PHE A 119 -7.79 2.58 -5.23
C PHE A 119 -6.36 2.02 -5.18
N TYR A 120 -6.23 0.76 -4.80
CA TYR A 120 -4.93 0.07 -4.75
C TYR A 120 -4.38 -0.20 -6.15
N PRO A 121 -3.05 -0.31 -6.32
CA PRO A 121 -2.47 -0.82 -7.56
C PRO A 121 -2.96 -2.23 -7.85
N MET A 122 -2.93 -2.60 -9.13
CA MET A 122 -3.30 -3.93 -9.58
C MET A 122 -2.11 -4.63 -10.21
N VAL A 123 -2.06 -5.95 -10.08
CA VAL A 123 -1.00 -6.78 -10.65
C VAL A 123 -1.58 -7.97 -11.39
N ASN A 124 -0.92 -8.32 -12.49
CA ASN A 124 -1.29 -9.49 -13.26
C ASN A 124 -1.10 -10.76 -12.44
N PHE A 125 -2.07 -11.61 -12.57
CA PHE A 125 -2.04 -12.97 -12.06
C PHE A 125 -1.14 -13.83 -12.94
N SER A 126 -0.11 -14.44 -12.38
CA SER A 126 0.92 -15.16 -13.17
C SER A 126 0.74 -16.68 -13.23
N PHE A 127 -0.49 -17.19 -12.99
CA PHE A 127 -0.78 -18.62 -13.00
C PHE A 127 -1.65 -19.04 -14.17
N ALA A 128 -1.69 -20.35 -14.42
CA ALA A 128 -2.56 -20.96 -15.41
C ALA A 128 -4.06 -20.90 -15.03
N THR A 129 -4.38 -20.47 -13.81
CA THR A 129 -5.75 -20.35 -13.31
C THR A 129 -6.55 -19.36 -14.14
N THR A 130 -7.63 -19.82 -14.75
CA THR A 130 -8.56 -18.95 -15.45
C THR A 130 -9.63 -18.41 -14.51
N LEU A 131 -10.17 -17.24 -14.84
CA LEU A 131 -11.25 -16.61 -14.10
C LEU A 131 -12.44 -16.35 -15.01
N THR A 132 -13.61 -16.88 -14.65
CA THR A 132 -14.83 -16.79 -15.46
C THR A 132 -15.89 -15.96 -14.74
N PRO A 133 -16.34 -14.84 -15.31
CA PRO A 133 -17.46 -14.07 -14.78
C PRO A 133 -18.79 -14.65 -15.26
N SER A 134 -19.82 -14.64 -14.38
CA SER A 134 -21.15 -15.13 -14.73
C SER A 134 -22.01 -14.12 -15.49
N ALA A 135 -21.67 -12.83 -15.44
CA ALA A 135 -22.36 -11.74 -16.13
C ALA A 135 -21.40 -10.60 -16.44
N LYS A 136 -21.78 -9.72 -17.38
CA LYS A 136 -21.00 -8.56 -17.82
C LYS A 136 -21.23 -7.33 -16.94
N THR A 137 -22.38 -7.24 -16.33
CA THR A 137 -22.88 -6.08 -15.58
C THR A 137 -23.66 -6.52 -14.37
N GLY A 138 -23.86 -5.63 -13.43
CA GLY A 138 -24.72 -5.86 -12.24
C GLY A 138 -23.94 -6.10 -10.96
N THR A 139 -24.70 -6.41 -9.93
CA THR A 139 -24.20 -6.71 -8.57
C THR A 139 -24.38 -8.19 -8.26
N GLY A 140 -23.50 -8.72 -7.41
CA GLY A 140 -23.59 -10.12 -6.98
C GLY A 140 -23.31 -11.13 -8.08
N ILE A 141 -22.52 -10.79 -9.09
CA ILE A 141 -22.06 -11.74 -10.09
C ILE A 141 -21.06 -12.73 -9.49
N ASN A 142 -20.95 -13.92 -10.07
CA ASN A 142 -19.94 -14.89 -9.68
C ASN A 142 -18.69 -14.73 -10.53
N LEU A 143 -17.54 -14.78 -9.85
CA LEU A 143 -16.22 -14.91 -10.44
C LEU A 143 -15.67 -16.28 -10.05
N THR A 144 -15.59 -17.22 -10.99
CA THR A 144 -15.26 -18.62 -10.73
C THR A 144 -13.86 -18.95 -11.25
N LEU A 145 -13.00 -19.50 -10.40
CA LEU A 145 -11.68 -20.03 -10.73
C LEU A 145 -11.80 -21.41 -11.40
N SER A 146 -10.94 -21.72 -12.37
CA SER A 146 -11.04 -22.95 -13.15
C SER A 146 -10.40 -24.17 -12.52
N ASP A 147 -9.45 -23.97 -11.63
CA ASP A 147 -8.65 -25.07 -11.07
C ASP A 147 -8.39 -24.87 -9.58
N GLY A 148 -8.00 -25.94 -8.90
CA GLY A 148 -7.69 -25.91 -7.47
C GLY A 148 -6.30 -25.38 -7.11
N ASN A 149 -5.56 -24.80 -8.08
CA ASN A 149 -4.22 -24.29 -7.83
C ASN A 149 -4.23 -22.92 -7.11
N TYR A 150 -5.35 -22.23 -7.22
CA TYR A 150 -5.62 -21.01 -6.46
C TYR A 150 -6.99 -21.06 -5.79
N THR A 151 -7.10 -20.44 -4.62
CA THR A 151 -8.35 -20.34 -3.86
C THR A 151 -8.55 -18.93 -3.33
N TRP A 152 -9.80 -18.51 -3.32
CA TRP A 152 -10.18 -17.27 -2.66
C TRP A 152 -10.11 -17.41 -1.14
N ILE A 153 -9.58 -16.39 -0.46
CA ILE A 153 -9.50 -16.30 1.01
C ILE A 153 -10.64 -15.42 1.50
N GLN A 154 -11.41 -15.91 2.46
CA GLN A 154 -12.67 -15.30 2.91
C GLN A 154 -12.49 -14.04 3.78
N ASP A 155 -11.29 -13.75 4.24
CA ASP A 155 -11.02 -12.56 5.05
C ASP A 155 -11.09 -11.27 4.21
N ASN A 156 -11.22 -10.15 4.93
CA ASN A 156 -11.17 -8.82 4.30
C ASN A 156 -9.74 -8.51 3.80
N PHE A 157 -9.67 -7.78 2.69
CA PHE A 157 -8.43 -7.21 2.20
C PHE A 157 -7.80 -6.28 3.27
N PRO A 158 -6.49 -6.32 3.54
CA PRO A 158 -5.44 -7.03 2.79
C PRO A 158 -5.15 -8.48 3.23
N ASN A 159 -5.83 -9.04 4.21
CA ASN A 159 -5.58 -10.40 4.70
C ASN A 159 -6.33 -11.48 3.91
N GLY A 160 -7.32 -11.09 3.14
CA GLY A 160 -8.10 -11.92 2.23
C GLY A 160 -8.62 -11.12 1.05
N HIS A 161 -9.56 -11.66 0.31
CA HIS A 161 -10.00 -11.11 -0.97
C HIS A 161 -11.27 -10.25 -0.88
N VAL A 162 -11.98 -10.28 0.23
CA VAL A 162 -13.21 -9.47 0.37
C VAL A 162 -12.86 -7.99 0.41
N GLY A 163 -13.39 -7.23 -0.54
CA GLY A 163 -13.07 -5.81 -0.75
C GLY A 163 -11.98 -5.56 -1.81
N ALA A 164 -11.25 -6.60 -2.24
CA ALA A 164 -10.28 -6.48 -3.33
C ALA A 164 -10.96 -6.21 -4.67
N HIS A 165 -10.23 -5.59 -5.59
CA HIS A 165 -10.66 -5.37 -6.97
C HIS A 165 -10.05 -6.43 -7.89
N VAL A 166 -10.82 -6.81 -8.89
CA VAL A 166 -10.41 -7.72 -9.95
C VAL A 166 -10.69 -7.04 -11.29
N ARG A 167 -9.69 -6.95 -12.14
CA ARG A 167 -9.81 -6.47 -13.51
C ARG A 167 -9.73 -7.65 -14.46
N LEU A 168 -10.73 -7.82 -15.29
CA LEU A 168 -10.80 -8.88 -16.30
C LEU A 168 -11.71 -8.43 -17.46
N ASN A 169 -11.52 -8.99 -18.64
CA ASN A 169 -12.36 -8.74 -19.82
C ASN A 169 -12.61 -7.23 -20.02
N ALA A 170 -11.55 -6.42 -19.94
CA ALA A 170 -11.55 -4.95 -20.07
C ALA A 170 -12.41 -4.18 -19.05
N GLY A 171 -13.01 -4.83 -18.07
CA GLY A 171 -13.83 -4.20 -17.02
C GLY A 171 -13.24 -4.39 -15.61
N LEU A 172 -13.97 -3.96 -14.60
CA LEU A 172 -13.55 -3.94 -13.20
C LEU A 172 -14.67 -4.43 -12.29
N CYS A 173 -14.32 -5.34 -11.39
CA CYS A 173 -15.19 -5.85 -10.34
C CYS A 173 -14.62 -5.59 -8.95
N LYS A 174 -15.48 -5.51 -7.93
CA LYS A 174 -15.10 -5.50 -6.52
C LYS A 174 -15.69 -6.74 -5.85
N ILE A 175 -14.85 -7.53 -5.20
CA ILE A 175 -15.28 -8.73 -4.46
C ILE A 175 -16.04 -8.30 -3.20
N THR A 176 -17.25 -8.85 -3.01
CA THR A 176 -18.12 -8.56 -1.87
C THR A 176 -18.20 -9.72 -0.88
N SER A 177 -18.02 -10.95 -1.35
CA SER A 177 -17.96 -12.14 -0.49
C SER A 177 -17.31 -13.31 -1.23
N ILE A 178 -16.93 -14.34 -0.47
CA ILE A 178 -16.38 -15.59 -1.00
C ILE A 178 -17.32 -16.73 -0.59
N ASN A 179 -17.62 -17.62 -1.53
CA ASN A 179 -18.41 -18.81 -1.25
C ASN A 179 -17.59 -19.83 -0.44
N SER A 180 -18.29 -20.72 0.26
CA SER A 180 -17.68 -21.77 1.09
C SER A 180 -16.82 -22.78 0.32
N ASP A 181 -16.96 -22.82 -1.02
CA ASP A 181 -16.12 -23.64 -1.91
C ASP A 181 -14.72 -23.05 -2.11
N SER A 182 -14.48 -21.80 -1.72
CA SER A 182 -13.25 -21.05 -1.95
C SER A 182 -12.81 -20.95 -3.41
N VAL A 183 -13.69 -21.32 -4.35
CA VAL A 183 -13.49 -21.27 -5.80
C VAL A 183 -14.28 -20.16 -6.44
N THR A 184 -15.41 -19.81 -5.83
CA THR A 184 -16.33 -18.79 -6.35
C THR A 184 -16.32 -17.56 -5.44
N ALA A 185 -15.96 -16.40 -5.99
CA ALA A 185 -16.14 -15.10 -5.39
C ALA A 185 -17.42 -14.45 -5.91
N VAL A 186 -18.15 -13.75 -5.03
CA VAL A 186 -19.25 -12.88 -5.42
C VAL A 186 -18.74 -11.47 -5.54
N ALA A 187 -19.08 -10.77 -6.61
CA ALA A 187 -18.54 -9.45 -6.90
C ALA A 187 -19.59 -8.51 -7.52
N ASP A 188 -19.38 -7.22 -7.32
CA ASP A 188 -20.11 -6.15 -8.00
C ASP A 188 -19.29 -5.63 -9.17
N VAL A 189 -19.91 -5.49 -10.33
CA VAL A 189 -19.28 -4.89 -11.51
C VAL A 189 -19.26 -3.37 -11.33
N ILE A 190 -18.06 -2.78 -11.38
CA ILE A 190 -17.83 -1.33 -11.28
C ILE A 190 -17.69 -0.70 -12.67
N GLU A 191 -17.00 -1.41 -13.59
CA GLU A 191 -16.88 -1.10 -15.00
C GLU A 191 -17.29 -2.33 -15.79
N ASP A 192 -18.16 -2.14 -16.78
CA ASP A 192 -18.77 -3.24 -17.52
C ASP A 192 -17.71 -4.11 -18.21
N LEU A 193 -17.87 -5.43 -18.11
CA LEU A 193 -17.02 -6.39 -18.77
C LEU A 193 -17.39 -6.47 -20.27
N ALA A 194 -16.41 -6.64 -21.14
CA ALA A 194 -16.63 -6.80 -22.57
C ALA A 194 -17.43 -8.09 -22.88
N ASP A 195 -17.11 -9.16 -22.17
CA ASP A 195 -17.75 -10.47 -22.32
C ASP A 195 -17.70 -11.31 -21.03
N THR A 196 -18.16 -12.55 -21.09
CA THR A 196 -18.12 -13.53 -20.00
C THR A 196 -17.20 -14.71 -20.30
N VAL A 197 -16.31 -14.56 -21.25
CA VAL A 197 -15.32 -15.60 -21.59
C VAL A 197 -14.33 -15.72 -20.44
N ALA A 198 -13.84 -16.92 -20.20
CA ALA A 198 -12.81 -17.16 -19.19
C ALA A 198 -11.52 -16.44 -19.58
N SER A 199 -11.07 -15.53 -18.73
CA SER A 199 -9.74 -14.89 -18.83
C SER A 199 -8.66 -15.82 -18.32
N THR A 200 -7.56 -15.97 -19.05
CA THR A 200 -6.40 -16.76 -18.61
C THR A 200 -5.60 -16.00 -17.54
N GLY A 201 -4.70 -16.69 -16.85
CA GLY A 201 -3.98 -16.13 -15.70
C GLY A 201 -3.18 -14.86 -15.96
N ASN A 202 -2.81 -14.56 -17.21
CA ASN A 202 -2.10 -13.34 -17.57
C ASN A 202 -3.05 -12.21 -18.09
N GLU A 203 -4.34 -12.50 -18.18
CA GLU A 203 -5.34 -11.59 -18.74
C GLU A 203 -6.25 -10.98 -17.67
N TRP A 204 -6.08 -11.36 -16.42
CA TRP A 204 -6.78 -10.74 -15.32
C TRP A 204 -5.82 -10.29 -14.22
N GLU A 205 -6.21 -9.25 -13.50
CA GLU A 205 -5.41 -8.57 -12.49
C GLU A 205 -6.14 -8.59 -11.16
N LEU A 206 -5.36 -8.61 -10.07
CA LEU A 206 -5.84 -8.54 -8.70
C LEU A 206 -5.18 -7.37 -7.98
N THR A 207 -5.85 -6.82 -6.98
CA THR A 207 -5.31 -5.79 -6.08
C THR A 207 -3.97 -6.22 -5.50
N ALA A 208 -2.95 -5.35 -5.63
CA ALA A 208 -1.63 -5.53 -5.03
C ALA A 208 -1.61 -5.17 -3.53
N PHE A 209 -0.45 -5.33 -2.90
CA PHE A 209 -0.19 -4.98 -1.50
C PHE A 209 -1.06 -5.76 -0.51
N SER A 210 -1.14 -7.06 -0.73
CA SER A 210 -1.82 -7.99 0.16
C SER A 210 -0.86 -8.65 1.16
N ASN A 211 -1.42 -9.12 2.27
CA ASN A 211 -0.69 -9.85 3.30
C ASN A 211 -0.77 -11.38 3.10
N PHE A 212 -1.59 -11.83 2.17
CA PHE A 212 -1.74 -13.23 1.85
C PHE A 212 -0.78 -13.66 0.73
N ASP A 213 -0.72 -14.91 0.51
CA ASP A 213 0.17 -15.75 -0.27
C ASP A 213 1.15 -15.07 -1.26
N SER A 214 2.39 -15.52 -1.14
CA SER A 214 3.55 -15.10 -1.92
C SER A 214 3.46 -15.33 -3.44
N THR A 215 2.44 -16.01 -3.92
CA THR A 215 2.37 -16.43 -5.32
C THR A 215 1.65 -15.43 -6.24
N ILE A 216 1.00 -14.35 -5.68
CA ILE A 216 0.03 -13.57 -6.46
C ILE A 216 0.27 -12.05 -6.45
N GLY A 217 1.36 -11.58 -5.94
CA GLY A 217 1.61 -10.14 -5.83
C GLY A 217 1.41 -9.63 -4.42
N GLY A 218 1.61 -10.50 -3.45
CA GLY A 218 1.64 -10.16 -2.04
C GLY A 218 2.90 -9.38 -1.65
N GLY A 219 2.89 -8.92 -0.40
CA GLY A 219 3.91 -8.06 0.15
C GLY A 219 3.68 -6.59 -0.18
N TYR A 220 4.29 -5.76 0.63
CA TYR A 220 4.14 -4.32 0.56
C TYR A 220 5.30 -3.67 -0.20
N PRO A 221 5.19 -2.38 -0.59
CA PRO A 221 6.25 -1.72 -1.34
C PRO A 221 7.50 -1.50 -0.49
N ARG A 222 8.68 -1.68 -1.11
CA ARG A 222 10.00 -1.48 -0.49
C ARG A 222 10.51 -0.07 -0.60
N SER A 223 10.10 0.67 -1.64
CA SER A 223 10.56 2.02 -1.88
C SER A 223 9.42 2.94 -2.30
N ILE A 224 9.62 4.23 -2.09
CA ILE A 224 8.61 5.26 -2.28
C ILE A 224 9.26 6.56 -2.76
N SER A 225 8.58 7.29 -3.62
CA SER A 225 8.94 8.66 -4.00
C SER A 225 7.73 9.42 -4.54
N PHE A 226 7.80 10.74 -4.51
CA PHE A 226 6.93 11.59 -5.34
C PHE A 226 7.68 11.98 -6.61
N HIS A 227 7.04 11.84 -7.77
CA HIS A 227 7.60 12.22 -9.05
C HIS A 227 6.50 12.66 -10.01
N GLN A 228 6.69 13.82 -10.67
CA GLN A 228 5.74 14.35 -11.67
C GLN A 228 4.27 14.32 -11.20
N ASN A 229 4.04 14.85 -10.01
CA ASN A 229 2.71 14.92 -9.39
C ASN A 229 2.03 13.55 -9.16
N ARG A 230 2.81 12.49 -9.00
CA ARG A 230 2.37 11.12 -8.70
C ARG A 230 3.07 10.59 -7.46
N LEU A 231 2.37 9.78 -6.69
CA LEU A 231 3.00 8.91 -5.70
C LEU A 231 3.48 7.63 -6.40
N ILE A 232 4.72 7.27 -6.20
CA ILE A 232 5.34 6.10 -6.81
C ILE A 232 5.83 5.16 -5.73
N PHE A 233 5.41 3.91 -5.83
CA PHE A 233 5.95 2.79 -5.06
C PHE A 233 6.81 1.90 -5.94
N GLY A 234 7.82 1.27 -5.35
CA GLY A 234 8.71 0.36 -6.06
C GLY A 234 9.01 -0.90 -5.31
N GLY A 235 8.93 -1.99 -6.03
CA GLY A 235 9.23 -3.33 -5.55
C GLY A 235 8.31 -3.78 -4.42
N SER A 236 7.82 -4.98 -4.51
CA SER A 236 7.23 -5.69 -3.38
C SER A 236 7.90 -7.06 -3.29
N ARG A 237 7.58 -7.83 -2.26
CA ARG A 237 8.14 -9.18 -2.10
C ARG A 237 8.00 -10.01 -3.39
N ASP A 238 6.82 -9.99 -4.00
CA ASP A 238 6.51 -10.85 -5.15
C ASP A 238 6.66 -10.14 -6.50
N LYS A 239 6.77 -8.82 -6.49
CA LYS A 239 7.00 -7.97 -7.68
C LYS A 239 8.19 -7.03 -7.47
N PRO A 240 9.42 -7.58 -7.26
CA PRO A 240 10.58 -6.80 -6.81
C PRO A 240 11.08 -5.77 -7.82
N GLN A 241 10.77 -5.94 -9.11
CA GLN A 241 11.17 -5.04 -10.20
C GLN A 241 10.03 -4.16 -10.72
N THR A 242 8.90 -4.14 -10.02
CA THR A 242 7.69 -3.44 -10.48
C THR A 242 7.57 -2.08 -9.81
N ILE A 243 7.19 -1.10 -10.60
CA ILE A 243 6.86 0.26 -10.21
C ILE A 243 5.35 0.42 -10.28
N PHE A 244 4.78 1.02 -9.26
CA PHE A 244 3.37 1.36 -9.17
C PHE A 244 3.26 2.87 -9.06
N ALA A 245 2.53 3.52 -9.96
CA ALA A 245 2.34 4.96 -9.97
C ALA A 245 0.86 5.32 -9.84
N SER A 246 0.56 6.27 -8.97
CA SER A 246 -0.79 6.81 -8.80
C SER A 246 -1.25 7.61 -10.00
N GLN A 247 -2.51 7.98 -10.03
CA GLN A 247 -3.02 9.00 -10.93
C GLN A 247 -2.30 10.35 -10.68
N SER A 248 -2.19 11.15 -11.72
CA SER A 248 -1.58 12.47 -11.61
C SER A 248 -2.45 13.41 -10.78
N GLY A 249 -1.91 13.95 -9.70
CA GLY A 249 -2.62 14.83 -8.78
C GLY A 249 -3.52 14.11 -7.76
N ASP A 250 -3.65 12.79 -7.85
CA ASP A 250 -4.41 11.96 -6.91
C ASP A 250 -3.51 10.84 -6.35
N PHE A 251 -2.82 11.13 -5.27
CA PHE A 251 -1.72 10.32 -4.76
C PHE A 251 -2.13 8.95 -4.20
N PHE A 252 -3.38 8.79 -3.81
CA PHE A 252 -3.85 7.54 -3.19
C PHE A 252 -4.73 6.71 -4.12
N ASN A 253 -4.89 7.15 -5.36
CA ASN A 253 -5.65 6.48 -6.39
C ASN A 253 -4.73 5.90 -7.47
N PHE A 254 -4.58 4.58 -7.49
CA PHE A 254 -3.75 3.85 -8.47
C PHE A 254 -4.58 3.22 -9.58
N LYS A 255 -5.82 3.68 -9.78
CA LYS A 255 -6.71 3.13 -10.80
C LYS A 255 -6.11 3.32 -12.19
N PRO A 256 -5.99 2.24 -12.99
CA PRO A 256 -5.37 2.30 -14.31
C PRO A 256 -6.30 2.83 -15.41
N THR A 257 -7.54 3.12 -15.04
CA THR A 257 -8.57 3.60 -15.97
C THR A 257 -9.35 4.75 -15.37
N THR A 258 -9.87 5.62 -16.23
CA THR A 258 -10.88 6.62 -15.87
C THR A 258 -12.25 6.07 -16.28
N ARG A 259 -13.23 6.18 -15.39
CA ARG A 259 -14.59 5.72 -15.66
C ARG A 259 -15.25 6.62 -16.70
N VAL A 260 -15.66 6.04 -17.82
CA VAL A 260 -16.45 6.72 -18.86
C VAL A 260 -17.85 6.12 -18.89
N VAL A 261 -18.87 6.97 -18.86
CA VAL A 261 -20.27 6.56 -18.97
C VAL A 261 -20.80 7.04 -20.32
N SER A 262 -21.20 6.10 -21.16
CA SER A 262 -21.81 6.38 -22.47
C SER A 262 -23.15 5.65 -22.59
N GLY A 263 -24.24 6.38 -22.41
CA GLY A 263 -25.57 5.77 -22.37
C GLY A 263 -25.76 4.86 -21.14
N SER A 264 -26.01 3.56 -21.38
CA SER A 264 -26.13 2.53 -20.34
C SER A 264 -24.79 1.87 -19.98
N ASP A 265 -23.74 2.09 -20.78
CA ASP A 265 -22.47 1.40 -20.63
C ASP A 265 -21.52 2.19 -19.74
N THR A 266 -20.85 1.48 -18.86
CA THR A 266 -19.80 2.02 -17.97
C THR A 266 -18.48 1.35 -18.30
N THR A 267 -17.59 2.07 -18.97
CA THR A 267 -16.29 1.54 -19.41
C THR A 267 -15.14 2.22 -18.69
N GLY A 268 -13.99 1.56 -18.66
CA GLY A 268 -12.73 2.15 -18.22
C GLY A 268 -11.89 2.59 -19.41
N GLU A 269 -11.46 3.84 -19.46
CA GLU A 269 -10.56 4.38 -20.46
C GLU A 269 -9.19 4.68 -19.85
N VAL A 270 -8.11 4.33 -20.55
CA VAL A 270 -6.74 4.66 -20.15
C VAL A 270 -6.42 6.07 -20.66
N THR A 271 -6.13 6.97 -19.73
CA THR A 271 -5.79 8.37 -19.99
C THR A 271 -4.38 8.68 -19.50
N ASP A 272 -3.77 9.78 -19.96
CA ASP A 272 -2.39 10.16 -19.60
C ASP A 272 -2.21 10.41 -18.10
N ASP A 273 -3.27 10.72 -17.38
CA ASP A 273 -3.31 10.93 -15.92
C ASP A 273 -3.63 9.66 -15.13
N ALA A 274 -4.02 8.57 -15.78
CA ALA A 274 -4.33 7.29 -15.12
C ALA A 274 -3.13 6.73 -14.33
N GLY A 275 -3.42 5.92 -13.32
CA GLY A 275 -2.41 5.12 -12.62
C GLY A 275 -1.79 4.09 -13.57
N PHE A 276 -0.55 3.71 -13.32
CA PHE A 276 0.10 2.68 -14.14
C PHE A 276 0.99 1.76 -13.32
N VAL A 277 1.21 0.58 -13.86
CA VAL A 277 2.14 -0.42 -13.32
C VAL A 277 3.15 -0.73 -14.41
N PHE A 278 4.43 -0.67 -14.07
CA PHE A 278 5.52 -0.93 -14.99
C PHE A 278 6.54 -1.86 -14.34
N THR A 279 6.89 -2.96 -15.01
CA THR A 279 7.93 -3.89 -14.57
C THR A 279 9.19 -3.70 -15.40
N ILE A 280 10.32 -3.50 -14.73
CA ILE A 280 11.62 -3.37 -15.39
C ILE A 280 11.98 -4.72 -16.00
N ALA A 281 12.15 -4.74 -17.33
CA ALA A 281 12.66 -5.91 -18.03
C ALA A 281 14.18 -5.97 -17.85
N SER A 282 14.66 -6.98 -17.15
CA SER A 282 16.09 -7.24 -16.93
C SER A 282 16.34 -8.74 -16.96
N ASP A 283 17.48 -9.14 -17.50
CA ASP A 283 17.91 -10.55 -17.53
C ASP A 283 18.27 -11.08 -16.13
N GLU A 284 18.52 -10.16 -15.18
CA GLU A 284 18.81 -10.49 -13.79
C GLU A 284 17.72 -9.90 -12.87
N LEU A 285 17.47 -10.55 -11.74
CA LEU A 285 16.55 -10.04 -10.73
C LEU A 285 17.16 -8.82 -10.01
N ASN A 286 16.75 -7.63 -10.41
CA ASN A 286 17.20 -6.37 -9.84
C ASN A 286 16.11 -5.79 -8.93
N ILE A 287 16.22 -6.01 -7.63
CA ILE A 287 15.25 -5.55 -6.64
C ILE A 287 15.33 -4.02 -6.53
N ILE A 288 14.20 -3.33 -6.71
CA ILE A 288 14.12 -1.87 -6.52
C ILE A 288 14.28 -1.55 -5.04
N LYS A 289 15.35 -0.78 -4.71
CA LYS A 289 15.69 -0.41 -3.34
C LYS A 289 15.44 1.06 -3.03
N HIS A 290 15.61 1.93 -4.03
CA HIS A 290 15.51 3.35 -3.79
C HIS A 290 15.14 4.13 -5.05
N PHE A 291 14.41 5.23 -4.87
CA PHE A 291 14.12 6.21 -5.91
C PHE A 291 14.77 7.56 -5.61
N VAL A 292 15.25 8.24 -6.65
CA VAL A 292 15.63 9.65 -6.59
C VAL A 292 14.86 10.39 -7.68
N SER A 293 14.00 11.30 -7.25
CA SER A 293 13.18 12.12 -8.15
C SER A 293 13.87 13.46 -8.41
N GLN A 294 14.09 13.75 -9.69
CA GLN A 294 14.53 15.05 -10.20
C GLN A 294 13.75 15.36 -11.49
N GLN A 295 14.40 15.82 -12.56
CA GLN A 295 13.78 15.92 -13.90
C GLN A 295 13.40 14.53 -14.46
N ALA A 296 14.16 13.51 -14.08
CA ALA A 296 13.88 12.10 -14.33
C ALA A 296 13.80 11.33 -13.02
N LEU A 297 13.13 10.18 -13.06
CA LEU A 297 13.12 9.23 -11.95
C LEU A 297 14.32 8.29 -12.08
N PHE A 298 15.23 8.35 -11.13
CA PHE A 298 16.33 7.41 -11.02
C PHE A 298 15.92 6.24 -10.14
N ILE A 299 16.17 5.02 -10.62
CA ILE A 299 15.80 3.78 -9.95
C ILE A 299 17.09 3.05 -9.61
N PHE A 300 17.27 2.78 -8.32
CA PHE A 300 18.41 2.02 -7.81
C PHE A 300 17.96 0.63 -7.39
N THR A 301 18.68 -0.38 -7.84
CA THR A 301 18.42 -1.80 -7.60
C THR A 301 19.53 -2.45 -6.80
#